data_f3eb7e406a7f4b4ca298cc12a3ee7cce
#
_entry.id   f3eb7e406a7f4b4ca298cc12a3ee7cce
#
_cell.length_a   1.000
_cell.length_b   1.000
_cell.length_c   1.000
_cell.angle_alpha   90.00
_cell.angle_beta   90.00
_cell.angle_gamma   90.00
#
_symmetry.space_group_name_H-M   'P 1'
#
loop_
_entity.id
_entity.type
_entity.pdbx_description
1 polymer ?
#
loop_
_entity_poly.entity_id
_entity_poly.type
_entity_poly.pdbx_seq_one_letter_code
_entity_poly.pdbx_strand_id
1 'polypeptide(L)'
;SEIGLFKITSEASIASGVRRIEAVTGAGVEKYIQSQLEHMKQFSHRIDELLDTKMKLEKEISGFKLKEKLGELDHILSLHSSEKGIKVFKGSVQADSMDELKSFGDELRNKMGSGVGVLISQLEDKVGIVAVVSDDLIKENKLSAGKIVGELAKLVGGGGGGRAHLATAGGKDVSGIPAAISKV
;
A
#
# COMPACT_ATOMS: atom_id res chain seq x y z
N SER A 1 -15.86 64.57 14.26
CA SER A 1 -14.64 63.76 14.12
C SER A 1 -14.98 62.47 13.44
N GLU A 2 -14.41 62.28 12.28
CA GLU A 2 -14.62 61.03 11.50
C GLU A 2 -13.57 60.01 11.89
N ILE A 3 -14.01 58.91 12.51
CA ILE A 3 -13.11 57.84 12.92
C ILE A 3 -12.66 57.03 11.71
N GLY A 4 -13.36 57.11 10.57
CA GLY A 4 -13.08 56.35 9.37
C GLY A 4 -13.39 54.85 9.55
N LEU A 5 -12.59 54.00 8.92
CA LEU A 5 -12.71 52.54 9.08
C LEU A 5 -12.34 52.08 10.50
N PHE A 6 -13.13 51.15 11.02
CA PHE A 6 -12.95 50.54 12.32
C PHE A 6 -12.94 49.00 12.18
N LYS A 7 -11.95 48.32 12.78
CA LYS A 7 -11.83 46.88 12.77
C LYS A 7 -11.49 46.36 14.15
N ILE A 8 -12.30 45.44 14.65
CA ILE A 8 -11.95 44.63 15.85
C ILE A 8 -10.91 43.61 15.42
N THR A 9 -9.75 43.60 16.11
CA THR A 9 -8.62 42.72 15.82
C THR A 9 -8.60 41.50 16.73
N SER A 10 -9.05 41.64 17.98
CA SER A 10 -9.14 40.53 18.92
C SER A 10 -10.26 40.71 19.93
N GLU A 11 -10.77 39.60 20.43
CA GLU A 11 -11.70 39.53 21.54
C GLU A 11 -11.29 38.37 22.45
N ALA A 12 -11.08 38.63 23.72
CA ALA A 12 -10.67 37.63 24.70
C ALA A 12 -11.43 37.79 26.01
N SER A 13 -11.69 36.68 26.70
CA SER A 13 -12.18 36.71 28.08
C SER A 13 -11.02 36.87 29.02
N ILE A 14 -11.09 37.84 29.95
CA ILE A 14 -10.05 38.12 30.95
C ILE A 14 -10.46 37.56 32.30
N ALA A 15 -11.74 37.62 32.63
CA ALA A 15 -12.31 37.12 33.87
C ALA A 15 -13.79 36.78 33.68
N SER A 16 -14.42 36.19 34.69
CA SER A 16 -15.84 35.91 34.65
C SER A 16 -16.65 37.17 34.38
N GLY A 17 -17.34 37.23 33.23
CA GLY A 17 -18.17 38.34 32.78
C GLY A 17 -17.40 39.54 32.23
N VAL A 18 -16.04 39.51 32.12
CA VAL A 18 -15.24 40.61 31.57
C VAL A 18 -14.59 40.18 30.25
N ARG A 19 -14.84 40.94 29.19
CA ARG A 19 -14.26 40.71 27.85
C ARG A 19 -13.35 41.91 27.48
N ARG A 20 -12.20 41.57 26.93
CA ARG A 20 -11.25 42.56 26.36
C ARG A 20 -11.46 42.53 24.83
N ILE A 21 -11.66 43.73 24.26
CA ILE A 21 -11.75 43.94 22.84
C ILE A 21 -10.59 44.86 22.41
N GLU A 22 -9.86 44.45 21.40
CA GLU A 22 -8.85 45.27 20.73
C GLU A 22 -9.31 45.64 19.35
N ALA A 23 -9.15 46.90 18.97
CA ALA A 23 -9.58 47.40 17.70
C ALA A 23 -8.60 48.44 17.14
N VAL A 24 -8.58 48.59 15.83
CA VAL A 24 -7.82 49.59 15.08
C VAL A 24 -8.72 50.46 14.27
N THR A 25 -8.32 51.74 14.06
CA THR A 25 -9.10 52.72 13.30
C THR A 25 -8.21 53.45 12.28
N GLY A 26 -8.82 54.07 11.28
CA GLY A 26 -8.13 54.88 10.28
C GLY A 26 -6.97 54.15 9.58
N ALA A 27 -5.81 54.77 9.50
CA ALA A 27 -4.62 54.21 8.90
C ALA A 27 -4.12 52.88 9.55
N GLY A 28 -4.53 52.62 10.80
CA GLY A 28 -4.26 51.34 11.45
C GLY A 28 -4.99 50.17 10.81
N VAL A 29 -6.18 50.40 10.24
CA VAL A 29 -6.96 49.37 9.54
C VAL A 29 -6.28 48.97 8.24
N GLU A 30 -5.74 49.94 7.48
CA GLU A 30 -5.02 49.65 6.23
C GLU A 30 -3.77 48.78 6.51
N LYS A 31 -2.99 49.16 7.50
CA LYS A 31 -1.80 48.37 7.90
C LYS A 31 -2.19 46.96 8.33
N TYR A 32 -3.26 46.82 9.09
CA TYR A 32 -3.77 45.52 9.52
C TYR A 32 -4.20 44.67 8.30
N ILE A 33 -4.93 45.23 7.35
CA ILE A 33 -5.35 44.54 6.14
C ILE A 33 -4.13 44.09 5.30
N GLN A 34 -3.16 44.98 5.11
CA GLN A 34 -1.93 44.67 4.37
C GLN A 34 -1.18 43.52 5.03
N SER A 35 -1.01 43.56 6.35
CA SER A 35 -0.39 42.48 7.12
C SER A 35 -1.12 41.14 6.96
N GLN A 36 -2.46 41.15 6.99
CA GLN A 36 -3.25 39.94 6.79
C GLN A 36 -3.09 39.39 5.36
N LEU A 37 -3.04 40.24 4.35
CA LEU A 37 -2.83 39.83 2.97
C LEU A 37 -1.44 39.23 2.74
N GLU A 38 -0.42 39.79 3.37
CA GLU A 38 0.95 39.22 3.34
C GLU A 38 1.00 37.86 4.01
N HIS A 39 0.40 37.72 5.19
CA HIS A 39 0.28 36.41 5.85
C HIS A 39 -0.43 35.39 5.00
N MET A 40 -1.56 35.77 4.37
CA MET A 40 -2.28 34.87 3.45
C MET A 40 -1.43 34.42 2.27
N LYS A 41 -0.64 35.32 1.67
CA LYS A 41 0.29 34.96 0.59
C LYS A 41 1.36 33.99 1.07
N GLN A 42 1.93 34.22 2.25
CA GLN A 42 2.91 33.33 2.85
C GLN A 42 2.31 31.95 3.13
N PHE A 43 1.07 31.87 3.66
CA PHE A 43 0.39 30.60 3.88
C PHE A 43 0.11 29.86 2.56
N SER A 44 -0.35 30.56 1.53
CA SER A 44 -0.57 29.96 0.21
C SER A 44 0.73 29.36 -0.34
N HIS A 45 1.81 30.11 -0.30
CA HIS A 45 3.13 29.60 -0.76
C HIS A 45 3.60 28.39 0.04
N ARG A 46 3.41 28.40 1.36
CA ARG A 46 3.74 27.27 2.22
C ARG A 46 2.93 26.02 1.93
N ILE A 47 1.64 26.19 1.59
CA ILE A 47 0.77 25.08 1.19
C ILE A 47 1.26 24.49 -0.13
N ASP A 48 1.62 25.31 -1.10
CA ASP A 48 2.13 24.85 -2.40
C ASP A 48 3.46 24.07 -2.22
N GLU A 49 4.38 24.58 -1.41
CA GLU A 49 5.62 23.86 -1.07
C GLU A 49 5.38 22.50 -0.39
N LEU A 50 4.39 22.45 0.53
CA LEU A 50 4.04 21.21 1.22
C LEU A 50 3.39 20.19 0.28
N LEU A 51 2.56 20.65 -0.65
CA LEU A 51 1.96 19.78 -1.67
C LEU A 51 3.02 19.20 -2.61
N ASP A 52 3.96 20.03 -3.07
CA ASP A 52 5.08 19.57 -3.91
C ASP A 52 5.96 18.57 -3.18
N THR A 53 6.27 18.84 -1.91
CA THR A 53 7.07 17.93 -1.08
C THR A 53 6.34 16.61 -0.86
N LYS A 54 5.05 16.65 -0.59
CA LYS A 54 4.21 15.45 -0.45
C LYS A 54 4.25 14.60 -1.72
N MET A 55 4.04 15.22 -2.89
CA MET A 55 4.07 14.49 -4.17
C MET A 55 5.44 13.86 -4.45
N LYS A 56 6.53 14.54 -4.13
CA LYS A 56 7.89 13.99 -4.26
C LYS A 56 8.11 12.78 -3.36
N LEU A 57 7.72 12.89 -2.08
CA LEU A 57 7.84 11.80 -1.12
C LEU A 57 6.98 10.58 -1.51
N GLU A 58 5.75 10.79 -1.98
CA GLU A 58 4.88 9.70 -2.46
C GLU A 58 5.51 8.97 -3.65
N LYS A 59 6.15 9.70 -4.57
CA LYS A 59 6.86 9.11 -5.71
C LYS A 59 8.11 8.33 -5.28
N GLU A 60 8.87 8.84 -4.32
CA GLU A 60 10.02 8.15 -3.77
C GLU A 60 9.63 6.86 -3.05
N ILE A 61 8.59 6.91 -2.20
CA ILE A 61 8.05 5.73 -1.50
C ILE A 61 7.61 4.67 -2.51
N SER A 62 6.89 5.08 -3.56
CA SER A 62 6.48 4.16 -4.63
C SER A 62 7.69 3.51 -5.33
N GLY A 63 8.73 4.27 -5.57
CA GLY A 63 9.97 3.77 -6.15
C GLY A 63 10.73 2.79 -5.25
N PHE A 64 10.79 3.05 -3.94
CA PHE A 64 11.40 2.13 -2.97
C PHE A 64 10.61 0.85 -2.84
N LYS A 65 9.27 0.94 -2.70
CA LYS A 65 8.39 -0.23 -2.67
C LYS A 65 8.56 -1.13 -3.90
N LEU A 66 8.67 -0.54 -5.09
CA LEU A 66 8.89 -1.31 -6.33
C LEU A 66 10.24 -2.03 -6.33
N LYS A 67 11.32 -1.39 -5.87
CA LYS A 67 12.66 -2.02 -5.79
C LYS A 67 12.69 -3.17 -4.78
N GLU A 68 12.07 -2.99 -3.62
CA GLU A 68 11.97 -4.00 -2.57
C GLU A 68 11.21 -5.23 -3.09
N LYS A 69 10.05 -5.01 -3.73
CA LYS A 69 9.24 -6.06 -4.35
C LYS A 69 9.97 -6.88 -5.40
N LEU A 70 10.75 -6.21 -6.27
CA LEU A 70 11.57 -6.91 -7.26
C LEU A 70 12.65 -7.76 -6.60
N GLY A 71 13.25 -7.28 -5.52
CA GLY A 71 14.25 -8.03 -4.74
C GLY A 71 13.68 -9.28 -4.08
N GLU A 72 12.46 -9.22 -3.55
CA GLU A 72 11.78 -10.38 -2.95
C GLU A 72 11.53 -11.50 -3.97
N LEU A 73 11.03 -11.14 -5.16
CA LEU A 73 10.82 -12.12 -6.24
C LEU A 73 12.11 -12.73 -6.76
N ASP A 74 13.14 -11.94 -6.95
CA ASP A 74 14.45 -12.43 -7.42
C ASP A 74 15.07 -13.37 -6.38
N HIS A 75 14.89 -13.11 -5.09
CA HIS A 75 15.29 -14.01 -4.02
C HIS A 75 14.53 -15.35 -4.08
N ILE A 76 13.21 -15.32 -4.24
CA ILE A 76 12.39 -16.53 -4.37
C ILE A 76 12.79 -17.35 -5.61
N LEU A 77 13.08 -16.68 -6.73
CA LEU A 77 13.56 -17.33 -7.95
C LEU A 77 14.92 -18.02 -7.75
N SER A 78 15.78 -17.47 -6.90
CA SER A 78 17.10 -18.06 -6.59
C SER A 78 17.02 -19.28 -5.66
N LEU A 79 15.99 -19.37 -4.80
CA LEU A 79 15.80 -20.41 -3.78
C LEU A 79 14.84 -21.52 -4.21
N HIS A 80 14.70 -21.80 -5.51
CA HIS A 80 13.81 -22.84 -5.98
C HIS A 80 14.26 -24.25 -5.53
N SER A 81 13.31 -25.09 -5.18
CA SER A 81 13.49 -26.52 -4.97
C SER A 81 13.10 -27.32 -6.22
N SER A 82 13.57 -28.54 -6.33
CA SER A 82 13.17 -29.46 -7.40
C SER A 82 12.50 -30.68 -6.80
N GLU A 83 11.21 -30.87 -7.08
CA GLU A 83 10.46 -32.04 -6.63
C GLU A 83 9.95 -32.82 -7.86
N LYS A 84 10.33 -34.09 -7.94
CA LYS A 84 9.98 -34.98 -9.06
C LYS A 84 10.33 -34.41 -10.44
N GLY A 85 11.42 -33.64 -10.52
CA GLY A 85 11.84 -32.99 -11.78
C GLY A 85 11.13 -31.68 -12.11
N ILE A 86 10.25 -31.21 -11.24
CA ILE A 86 9.54 -29.93 -11.38
C ILE A 86 10.17 -28.89 -10.46
N LYS A 87 10.48 -27.71 -10.99
CA LYS A 87 10.95 -26.58 -10.19
C LYS A 87 9.81 -26.00 -9.39
N VAL A 88 10.01 -25.85 -8.10
CA VAL A 88 9.03 -25.25 -7.19
C VAL A 88 9.61 -23.99 -6.59
N PHE A 89 8.94 -22.88 -6.81
CA PHE A 89 9.26 -21.56 -6.30
C PHE A 89 8.24 -21.18 -5.23
N LYS A 90 8.70 -21.03 -4.00
CA LYS A 90 7.81 -20.73 -2.87
C LYS A 90 8.39 -19.67 -1.96
N GLY A 91 7.54 -18.81 -1.45
CA GLY A 91 7.95 -17.76 -0.53
C GLY A 91 6.82 -16.89 -0.01
N SER A 92 7.19 -16.06 0.96
CA SER A 92 6.33 -15.00 1.45
C SER A 92 6.74 -13.68 0.81
N VAL A 93 5.77 -12.89 0.39
CA VAL A 93 5.96 -11.55 -0.16
C VAL A 93 5.10 -10.55 0.60
N GLN A 94 5.50 -9.28 0.58
CA GLN A 94 4.67 -8.22 1.14
C GLN A 94 3.77 -7.63 0.04
N ALA A 95 2.47 -7.86 0.16
CA ALA A 95 1.46 -7.28 -0.70
C ALA A 95 0.43 -6.51 0.13
N ASP A 96 -0.01 -5.36 -0.36
CA ASP A 96 -1.01 -4.53 0.30
C ASP A 96 -2.46 -4.96 -0.07
N SER A 97 -2.61 -5.77 -1.15
CA SER A 97 -3.90 -6.25 -1.62
C SER A 97 -3.80 -7.58 -2.36
N MET A 98 -4.95 -8.25 -2.55
CA MET A 98 -5.03 -9.49 -3.34
C MET A 98 -4.71 -9.26 -4.82
N ASP A 99 -5.04 -8.09 -5.37
CA ASP A 99 -4.73 -7.77 -6.76
C ASP A 99 -3.23 -7.54 -6.97
N GLU A 100 -2.58 -6.96 -5.98
CA GLU A 100 -1.13 -6.85 -5.96
C GLU A 100 -0.46 -8.22 -5.86
N LEU A 101 -0.95 -9.08 -4.97
CA LEU A 101 -0.45 -10.46 -4.85
C LEU A 101 -0.61 -11.26 -6.15
N LYS A 102 -1.70 -11.05 -6.90
CA LYS A 102 -1.87 -11.61 -8.26
C LYS A 102 -0.80 -11.09 -9.22
N SER A 103 -0.51 -9.79 -9.18
CA SER A 103 0.53 -9.19 -10.03
C SER A 103 1.90 -9.79 -9.75
N PHE A 104 2.23 -10.07 -8.48
CA PHE A 104 3.43 -10.83 -8.12
C PHE A 104 3.41 -12.24 -8.70
N GLY A 105 2.27 -12.92 -8.67
CA GLY A 105 2.11 -14.23 -9.27
C GLY A 105 2.36 -14.23 -10.77
N ASP A 106 1.78 -13.28 -11.50
CA ASP A 106 1.99 -13.14 -12.95
C ASP A 106 3.47 -12.83 -13.26
N GLU A 107 4.12 -11.97 -12.49
CA GLU A 107 5.53 -11.65 -12.67
C GLU A 107 6.43 -12.87 -12.37
N LEU A 108 6.16 -13.61 -11.28
CA LEU A 108 6.84 -14.85 -10.96
C LEU A 108 6.70 -15.85 -12.13
N ARG A 109 5.50 -16.03 -12.67
CA ARG A 109 5.23 -16.92 -13.81
C ARG A 109 6.04 -16.53 -15.04
N ASN A 110 6.14 -15.23 -15.32
CA ASN A 110 6.91 -14.72 -16.47
C ASN A 110 8.42 -14.96 -16.32
N LYS A 111 8.94 -14.86 -15.09
CA LYS A 111 10.38 -14.99 -14.80
C LYS A 111 10.83 -16.44 -14.55
N MET A 112 9.97 -17.31 -14.00
CA MET A 112 10.35 -18.68 -13.58
C MET A 112 10.59 -19.64 -14.73
N GLY A 113 10.09 -19.34 -15.95
CA GLY A 113 10.14 -20.22 -17.09
C GLY A 113 9.21 -21.43 -16.93
N SER A 114 9.75 -22.62 -16.59
CA SER A 114 8.99 -23.83 -16.30
C SER A 114 8.99 -24.16 -14.82
N GLY A 115 7.81 -24.36 -14.21
CA GLY A 115 7.70 -24.67 -12.80
C GLY A 115 6.34 -24.36 -12.20
N VAL A 116 6.28 -24.52 -10.89
CA VAL A 116 5.14 -24.15 -10.03
C VAL A 116 5.61 -23.05 -9.08
N GLY A 117 4.85 -21.95 -8.97
CA GLY A 117 5.10 -20.88 -8.04
C GLY A 117 3.98 -20.75 -7.02
N VAL A 118 4.32 -20.54 -5.76
CA VAL A 118 3.38 -20.25 -4.68
C VAL A 118 3.90 -19.09 -3.86
N LEU A 119 3.13 -18.00 -3.85
CA LEU A 119 3.41 -16.83 -3.01
C LEU A 119 2.32 -16.67 -1.97
N ILE A 120 2.72 -16.33 -0.76
CA ILE A 120 1.83 -16.10 0.36
C ILE A 120 2.12 -14.70 0.91
N SER A 121 1.06 -13.96 1.24
CA SER A 121 1.15 -12.65 1.88
C SER A 121 0.19 -12.55 3.05
N GLN A 122 0.59 -11.84 4.08
CA GLN A 122 -0.31 -11.40 5.12
C GLN A 122 -0.94 -10.07 4.67
N LEU A 123 -2.27 -10.05 4.53
CA LEU A 123 -3.06 -8.90 4.11
C LEU A 123 -3.85 -8.41 5.34
N GLU A 124 -3.31 -7.46 6.10
CA GLU A 124 -3.88 -7.04 7.39
C GLU A 124 -4.14 -8.25 8.30
N ASP A 125 -5.41 -8.57 8.58
CA ASP A 125 -5.85 -9.69 9.42
C ASP A 125 -6.17 -10.97 8.62
N LYS A 126 -5.75 -11.05 7.35
CA LYS A 126 -6.05 -12.19 6.45
C LYS A 126 -4.79 -12.69 5.78
N VAL A 127 -4.87 -13.91 5.28
CA VAL A 127 -3.82 -14.50 4.43
C VAL A 127 -4.26 -14.49 2.99
N GLY A 128 -3.41 -13.99 2.11
CA GLY A 128 -3.54 -14.15 0.67
C GLY A 128 -2.57 -15.22 0.16
N ILE A 129 -3.05 -16.07 -0.73
CA ILE A 129 -2.24 -17.08 -1.41
C ILE A 129 -2.45 -16.92 -2.92
N VAL A 130 -1.38 -16.94 -3.69
CA VAL A 130 -1.43 -17.08 -5.13
C VAL A 130 -0.58 -18.27 -5.54
N ALA A 131 -1.11 -19.11 -6.41
CA ALA A 131 -0.35 -20.16 -7.07
C ALA A 131 -0.34 -19.94 -8.57
N VAL A 132 0.79 -20.22 -9.20
CA VAL A 132 0.98 -20.13 -10.64
C VAL A 132 1.63 -21.41 -11.15
N VAL A 133 1.26 -21.82 -12.35
CA VAL A 133 1.79 -23.02 -13.01
C VAL A 133 2.12 -22.65 -14.45
N SER A 134 3.26 -23.10 -14.95
CA SER A 134 3.67 -22.90 -16.33
C SER A 134 2.82 -23.73 -17.30
N ASP A 135 2.70 -23.26 -18.55
CA ASP A 135 1.81 -23.86 -19.55
C ASP A 135 2.20 -25.27 -19.98
N ASP A 136 3.49 -25.58 -19.96
CA ASP A 136 4.04 -26.92 -20.22
C ASP A 136 3.58 -27.94 -19.15
N LEU A 137 3.67 -27.58 -17.86
CA LEU A 137 3.25 -28.45 -16.77
C LEU A 137 1.72 -28.65 -16.72
N ILE A 138 0.96 -27.66 -17.16
CA ILE A 138 -0.49 -27.80 -17.27
C ILE A 138 -0.83 -28.86 -18.33
N LYS A 139 -0.15 -28.84 -19.48
CA LYS A 139 -0.40 -29.73 -20.60
C LYS A 139 0.12 -31.15 -20.32
N GLU A 140 1.35 -31.27 -19.84
CA GLU A 140 2.03 -32.56 -19.68
C GLU A 140 1.63 -33.27 -18.38
N ASN A 141 1.63 -32.56 -17.25
CA ASN A 141 1.43 -33.16 -15.94
C ASN A 141 0.01 -32.96 -15.38
N LYS A 142 -0.90 -32.29 -16.11
CA LYS A 142 -2.26 -31.96 -15.67
C LYS A 142 -2.30 -31.22 -14.31
N LEU A 143 -1.24 -30.45 -14.03
CA LEU A 143 -1.17 -29.61 -12.84
C LEU A 143 -2.11 -28.40 -13.02
N SER A 144 -2.66 -27.93 -11.91
CA SER A 144 -3.55 -26.79 -11.90
C SER A 144 -3.33 -25.95 -10.66
N ALA A 145 -3.08 -24.66 -10.87
CA ALA A 145 -2.97 -23.69 -9.79
C ALA A 145 -4.22 -23.67 -8.89
N GLY A 146 -5.41 -23.87 -9.47
CA GLY A 146 -6.65 -23.95 -8.72
C GLY A 146 -6.71 -25.10 -7.72
N LYS A 147 -6.16 -26.29 -8.07
CA LYS A 147 -6.07 -27.43 -7.16
C LYS A 147 -5.07 -27.16 -6.03
N ILE A 148 -3.89 -26.64 -6.37
CA ILE A 148 -2.82 -26.31 -5.42
C ILE A 148 -3.33 -25.29 -4.39
N VAL A 149 -3.91 -24.19 -4.87
CA VAL A 149 -4.48 -23.16 -4.01
C VAL A 149 -5.60 -23.69 -3.13
N GLY A 150 -6.48 -24.56 -3.66
CA GLY A 150 -7.58 -25.14 -2.91
C GLY A 150 -7.13 -26.04 -1.74
N GLU A 151 -5.99 -26.74 -1.88
CA GLU A 151 -5.39 -27.51 -0.78
C GLU A 151 -4.72 -26.59 0.26
N LEU A 152 -3.99 -25.58 -0.20
CA LEU A 152 -3.33 -24.63 0.69
C LEU A 152 -4.32 -23.76 1.47
N ALA A 153 -5.42 -23.38 0.83
CA ALA A 153 -6.49 -22.61 1.46
C ALA A 153 -7.09 -23.28 2.70
N LYS A 154 -7.16 -24.60 2.72
CA LYS A 154 -7.65 -25.36 3.88
C LYS A 154 -6.74 -25.19 5.11
N LEU A 155 -5.43 -25.01 4.91
CA LEU A 155 -4.47 -24.83 5.98
C LEU A 155 -4.54 -23.45 6.64
N VAL A 156 -5.07 -22.47 5.92
CA VAL A 156 -5.24 -21.09 6.41
C VAL A 156 -6.72 -20.76 6.73
N GLY A 157 -7.53 -21.80 6.89
CA GLY A 157 -8.95 -21.63 7.26
C GLY A 157 -9.75 -20.81 6.25
N GLY A 158 -9.49 -21.02 4.97
CA GLY A 158 -10.07 -20.24 3.90
C GLY A 158 -10.52 -21.03 2.68
N GLY A 159 -10.71 -20.34 1.59
CA GLY A 159 -11.11 -20.90 0.31
C GLY A 159 -10.53 -20.09 -0.84
N GLY A 160 -10.50 -20.72 -2.00
CA GLY A 160 -9.98 -20.07 -3.19
C GLY A 160 -10.21 -20.93 -4.44
N GLY A 161 -9.74 -20.41 -5.54
CA GLY A 161 -9.84 -21.06 -6.85
C GLY A 161 -9.32 -20.13 -7.94
N GLY A 162 -9.41 -20.59 -9.15
CA GLY A 162 -8.97 -19.82 -10.31
C GLY A 162 -8.75 -20.71 -11.52
N ARG A 163 -7.98 -20.19 -12.45
CA ARG A 163 -7.62 -20.90 -13.69
C ARG A 163 -6.46 -21.85 -13.43
N ALA A 164 -6.19 -22.72 -14.43
CA ALA A 164 -5.11 -23.68 -14.33
C ALA A 164 -3.71 -23.04 -14.18
N HIS A 165 -3.51 -21.89 -14.83
CA HIS A 165 -2.23 -21.18 -14.83
C HIS A 165 -2.04 -20.21 -13.66
N LEU A 166 -3.13 -19.68 -13.09
CA LEU A 166 -3.13 -18.77 -11.96
C LEU A 166 -4.40 -18.93 -11.13
N ALA A 167 -4.23 -19.08 -9.84
CA ALA A 167 -5.33 -19.15 -8.89
C ALA A 167 -4.97 -18.46 -7.58
N THR A 168 -5.97 -17.98 -6.88
CA THR A 168 -5.82 -17.26 -5.61
C THR A 168 -6.72 -17.82 -4.53
N ALA A 169 -6.27 -17.74 -3.28
CA ALA A 169 -7.10 -18.03 -2.11
C ALA A 169 -6.91 -16.97 -1.04
N GLY A 170 -7.92 -16.86 -0.19
CA GLY A 170 -7.86 -16.09 1.04
C GLY A 170 -8.16 -16.97 2.24
N GLY A 171 -7.53 -16.68 3.37
CA GLY A 171 -7.76 -17.35 4.64
C GLY A 171 -7.74 -16.36 5.80
N LYS A 172 -8.24 -16.81 6.97
CA LYS A 172 -8.26 -16.00 8.19
C LYS A 172 -7.18 -16.41 9.20
N ASP A 173 -6.56 -17.57 8.99
CA ASP A 173 -5.57 -18.12 9.92
C ASP A 173 -4.16 -17.81 9.44
N VAL A 174 -3.60 -16.73 10.00
CA VAL A 174 -2.22 -16.30 9.75
C VAL A 174 -1.20 -17.32 10.27
N SER A 175 -1.56 -18.08 11.32
CA SER A 175 -0.66 -19.09 11.90
C SER A 175 -0.43 -20.30 10.98
N GLY A 176 -1.30 -20.49 9.98
CA GLY A 176 -1.19 -21.53 8.97
C GLY A 176 -0.17 -21.24 7.85
N ILE A 177 0.38 -20.03 7.75
CA ILE A 177 1.33 -19.63 6.69
C ILE A 177 2.55 -20.55 6.62
N PRO A 178 3.29 -20.85 7.72
CA PRO A 178 4.45 -21.74 7.66
C PRO A 178 4.10 -23.15 7.17
N ALA A 179 2.95 -23.68 7.63
CA ALA A 179 2.46 -24.99 7.21
C ALA A 179 2.09 -25.01 5.71
N ALA A 180 1.49 -23.93 5.22
CA ALA A 180 1.17 -23.81 3.80
C ALA A 180 2.42 -23.75 2.92
N ILE A 181 3.46 -22.99 3.32
CA ILE A 181 4.74 -22.92 2.60
C ILE A 181 5.48 -24.29 2.61
N SER A 182 5.42 -25.01 3.74
CA SER A 182 6.10 -26.31 3.87
C SER A 182 5.42 -27.42 3.07
N LYS A 183 4.12 -27.29 2.78
CA LYS A 183 3.36 -28.31 2.04
C LYS A 183 3.53 -28.20 0.51
N VAL A 184 4.03 -27.11 0.02
CA VAL A 184 4.41 -26.87 -1.37
C VAL A 184 5.84 -27.39 -1.58
#